data_8d79386a80937ac54d3c9ff2eb2cf95d
#
_entry.id   8d79386a80937ac54d3c9ff2eb2cf95d
#
_cell.length_a   1.000
_cell.length_b   1.000
_cell.length_c   1.000
_cell.angle_alpha   90.00
_cell.angle_beta   90.00
_cell.angle_gamma   90.00
#
_symmetry.space_group_name_H-M   'P 1'
#
loop_
_entity.id
_entity.type
_entity.pdbx_description
1 polymer ?
#
loop_
_entity_poly.entity_id
_entity_poly.type
_entity_poly.pdbx_seq_one_letter_code
_entity_poly.pdbx_strand_id
1 'polypeptide(L)'
;HGGTDSGATGTNGIMEKNVVLKVAKEMVRYNQNLFDNALEIYLSRYTDTLISLGERTKLAKRLNADIFISLHCNHSENPNAKGIEVYVSDRKGEHTNESVLLAYNIQKANQKNLGFKSRGVKFANFQVLREGSRQIPSVLVEFGFLSNSVEAMHMGEEGNIRALALSVLQSLILSK
;
A
#
# COMPACT_ATOMS: atom_id res chain seq x y z
N HIS A 1 1.26 2.08 -10.02
CA HIS A 1 1.15 1.53 -11.38
C HIS A 1 -0.25 1.77 -11.95
N GLY A 2 -0.44 1.61 -13.27
CA GLY A 2 -1.71 1.82 -13.98
C GLY A 2 -1.49 2.11 -15.46
N GLY A 3 -2.51 1.87 -16.32
CA GLY A 3 -2.42 2.05 -17.75
C GLY A 3 -1.34 1.16 -18.38
N THR A 4 -0.38 1.74 -19.08
CA THR A 4 0.74 1.02 -19.70
C THR A 4 1.78 0.50 -18.70
N ASP A 5 1.78 1.00 -17.46
CA ASP A 5 2.65 0.52 -16.38
C ASP A 5 1.93 -0.59 -15.60
N SER A 6 2.27 -1.85 -15.87
CA SER A 6 1.70 -3.01 -15.20
C SER A 6 2.14 -3.18 -13.75
N GLY A 7 3.29 -2.59 -13.38
CA GLY A 7 4.03 -3.00 -12.18
C GLY A 7 4.56 -4.44 -12.32
N ALA A 8 4.79 -5.10 -11.22
CA ALA A 8 5.18 -6.50 -11.18
C ALA A 8 4.10 -7.40 -11.81
N THR A 9 4.55 -8.47 -12.49
CA THR A 9 3.66 -9.51 -13.02
C THR A 9 3.92 -10.81 -12.27
N GLY A 10 2.86 -11.38 -11.75
CA GLY A 10 2.92 -12.63 -10.98
C GLY A 10 3.10 -13.88 -11.84
N THR A 11 3.51 -14.96 -11.21
CA THR A 11 3.71 -16.27 -11.85
C THR A 11 2.42 -16.85 -12.47
N ASN A 12 1.26 -16.38 -12.04
CA ASN A 12 -0.08 -16.70 -12.54
C ASN A 12 -0.63 -15.66 -13.54
N GLY A 13 0.21 -14.70 -14.00
CA GLY A 13 -0.17 -13.64 -14.93
C GLY A 13 -0.89 -12.45 -14.28
N ILE A 14 -1.11 -12.44 -12.95
CA ILE A 14 -1.71 -11.30 -12.27
C ILE A 14 -0.78 -10.08 -12.32
N MET A 15 -1.33 -8.91 -12.59
CA MET A 15 -0.57 -7.65 -12.63
C MET A 15 -0.78 -6.85 -11.36
N GLU A 16 0.31 -6.34 -10.80
CA GLU A 16 0.30 -5.49 -9.60
C GLU A 16 -0.71 -4.35 -9.69
N LYS A 17 -0.75 -3.64 -10.83
CA LYS A 17 -1.70 -2.53 -11.04
C LYS A 17 -3.16 -2.90 -10.76
N ASN A 18 -3.55 -4.16 -11.05
CA ASN A 18 -4.91 -4.64 -10.85
C ASN A 18 -5.17 -4.97 -9.38
N VAL A 19 -4.22 -5.62 -8.72
CA VAL A 19 -4.30 -5.98 -7.29
C VAL A 19 -4.46 -4.72 -6.45
N VAL A 20 -3.53 -3.77 -6.59
CA VAL A 20 -3.51 -2.56 -5.76
C VAL A 20 -4.72 -1.66 -5.99
N LEU A 21 -5.25 -1.60 -7.22
CA LEU A 21 -6.48 -0.86 -7.50
C LEU A 21 -7.70 -1.51 -6.83
N LYS A 22 -7.79 -2.84 -6.84
CA LYS A 22 -8.85 -3.57 -6.15
C LYS A 22 -8.78 -3.35 -4.64
N VAL A 23 -7.60 -3.48 -4.03
CA VAL A 23 -7.39 -3.21 -2.60
C VAL A 23 -7.83 -1.78 -2.25
N ALA A 24 -7.39 -0.77 -3.02
CA ALA A 24 -7.75 0.62 -2.76
C ALA A 24 -9.27 0.87 -2.86
N LYS A 25 -9.94 0.28 -3.85
CA LYS A 25 -11.41 0.39 -3.99
C LYS A 25 -12.16 -0.31 -2.84
N GLU A 26 -11.68 -1.47 -2.39
CA GLU A 26 -12.26 -2.16 -1.25
C GLU A 26 -12.07 -1.38 0.06
N MET A 27 -10.95 -0.66 0.23
CA MET A 27 -10.77 0.25 1.38
C MET A 27 -11.84 1.34 1.39
N VAL A 28 -12.11 1.99 0.26
CA VAL A 28 -13.20 3.00 0.15
C VAL A 28 -14.54 2.36 0.48
N ARG A 29 -14.86 1.20 -0.10
CA ARG A 29 -16.12 0.51 0.13
C ARG A 29 -16.32 0.12 1.61
N TYR A 30 -15.29 -0.40 2.26
CA TYR A 30 -15.37 -0.76 3.68
C TYR A 30 -15.46 0.46 4.59
N ASN A 31 -14.73 1.53 4.27
CA ASN A 31 -14.85 2.78 5.02
C ASN A 31 -16.30 3.30 5.02
N GLN A 32 -16.98 3.24 3.87
CA GLN A 32 -18.38 3.64 3.76
C GLN A 32 -19.33 2.68 4.49
N ASN A 33 -19.17 1.36 4.30
CA ASN A 33 -20.17 0.38 4.70
C ASN A 33 -19.98 -0.17 6.13
N LEU A 34 -18.76 -0.12 6.67
CA LEU A 34 -18.43 -0.71 7.97
C LEU A 34 -17.95 0.31 9.01
N PHE A 35 -17.52 1.49 8.57
CA PHE A 35 -16.89 2.49 9.45
C PHE A 35 -17.51 3.90 9.31
N ASP A 36 -18.72 4.01 8.77
CA ASP A 36 -19.49 5.26 8.66
C ASP A 36 -18.68 6.45 8.11
N ASN A 37 -17.82 6.19 7.11
CA ASN A 37 -16.89 7.18 6.57
C ASN A 37 -15.97 7.80 7.65
N ALA A 38 -15.43 6.97 8.55
CA ALA A 38 -14.49 7.41 9.59
C ALA A 38 -13.23 8.11 9.05
N LEU A 39 -12.90 7.86 7.77
CA LEU A 39 -11.81 8.50 7.03
C LEU A 39 -12.33 9.14 5.74
N GLU A 40 -11.70 10.21 5.31
CA GLU A 40 -11.87 10.77 3.99
C GLU A 40 -10.81 10.19 3.05
N ILE A 41 -11.20 9.24 2.18
CA ILE A 41 -10.26 8.47 1.36
C ILE A 41 -10.31 8.94 -0.10
N TYR A 42 -9.19 9.43 -0.61
CA TYR A 42 -9.00 9.80 -2.01
C TYR A 42 -8.05 8.83 -2.70
N LEU A 43 -8.45 8.31 -3.85
CA LEU A 43 -7.60 7.47 -4.68
C LEU A 43 -6.93 8.31 -5.78
N SER A 44 -5.65 8.08 -6.02
CA SER A 44 -4.95 8.75 -7.14
C SER A 44 -5.49 8.34 -8.51
N ARG A 45 -6.16 7.17 -8.61
CA ARG A 45 -6.89 6.71 -9.80
C ARG A 45 -8.05 5.81 -9.40
N TYR A 46 -9.12 5.82 -10.18
CA TYR A 46 -10.32 4.98 -10.00
C TYR A 46 -10.47 3.94 -11.11
N THR A 47 -9.69 4.09 -12.20
CA THR A 47 -9.69 3.22 -13.37
C THR A 47 -8.26 2.79 -13.70
N ASP A 48 -8.08 1.97 -14.74
CA ASP A 48 -6.75 1.59 -15.23
C ASP A 48 -6.10 2.73 -16.04
N THR A 49 -5.61 3.74 -15.33
CA THR A 49 -5.02 4.96 -15.88
C THR A 49 -3.61 5.14 -15.35
N LEU A 50 -2.68 5.56 -16.20
CA LEU A 50 -1.34 5.94 -15.82
C LEU A 50 -1.34 7.32 -15.14
N ILE A 51 -0.86 7.37 -13.91
CA ILE A 51 -0.64 8.61 -13.16
C ILE A 51 0.83 8.66 -12.77
N SER A 52 1.51 9.73 -13.12
CA SER A 52 2.94 9.89 -12.80
C SER A 52 3.16 9.95 -11.29
N LEU A 53 4.37 9.56 -10.84
CA LEU A 53 4.72 9.57 -9.41
C LEU A 53 4.57 10.97 -8.79
N GLY A 54 4.99 12.01 -9.53
CA GLY A 54 4.85 13.40 -9.06
C GLY A 54 3.40 13.89 -8.99
N GLU A 55 2.51 13.40 -9.85
CA GLU A 55 1.08 13.76 -9.78
C GLU A 55 0.40 13.15 -8.57
N ARG A 56 0.82 11.96 -8.12
CA ARG A 56 0.29 11.33 -6.91
C ARG A 56 0.58 12.15 -5.66
N THR A 57 1.81 12.61 -5.51
CA THR A 57 2.23 13.45 -4.36
C THR A 57 1.65 14.87 -4.44
N LYS A 58 1.54 15.44 -5.64
CA LYS A 58 0.85 16.73 -5.86
C LYS A 58 -0.64 16.65 -5.51
N LEU A 59 -1.31 15.54 -5.81
CA LEU A 59 -2.71 15.34 -5.44
C LEU A 59 -2.86 15.35 -3.91
N ALA A 60 -2.06 14.58 -3.19
CA ALA A 60 -2.09 14.55 -1.73
C ALA A 60 -1.90 15.95 -1.12
N LYS A 61 -0.94 16.72 -1.67
CA LYS A 61 -0.73 18.12 -1.26
C LYS A 61 -1.94 19.02 -1.50
N ARG A 62 -2.57 18.94 -2.68
CA ARG A 62 -3.73 19.78 -3.03
C ARG A 62 -4.95 19.47 -2.16
N LEU A 63 -5.07 18.23 -1.72
CA LEU A 63 -6.15 17.77 -0.84
C LEU A 63 -5.87 18.07 0.63
N ASN A 64 -4.69 18.61 0.98
CA ASN A 64 -4.22 18.75 2.36
C ASN A 64 -4.38 17.44 3.14
N ALA A 65 -3.99 16.32 2.52
CA ALA A 65 -4.12 15.00 3.12
C ALA A 65 -3.26 14.88 4.39
N ASP A 66 -3.78 14.19 5.41
CA ASP A 66 -3.06 13.95 6.68
C ASP A 66 -2.01 12.85 6.53
N ILE A 67 -2.24 11.88 5.63
CA ILE A 67 -1.32 10.77 5.36
C ILE A 67 -1.31 10.42 3.86
N PHE A 68 -0.19 9.87 3.41
CA PHE A 68 -0.04 9.30 2.07
C PHE A 68 0.34 7.83 2.12
N ILE A 69 -0.43 6.98 1.42
CA ILE A 69 -0.16 5.54 1.35
C ILE A 69 -0.03 5.11 -0.10
N SER A 70 1.12 4.56 -0.47
CA SER A 70 1.36 3.93 -1.77
C SER A 70 1.20 2.42 -1.63
N LEU A 71 0.32 1.82 -2.42
CA LEU A 71 0.03 0.37 -2.39
C LEU A 71 0.78 -0.32 -3.52
N HIS A 72 1.49 -1.40 -3.20
CA HIS A 72 2.35 -2.15 -4.10
C HIS A 72 2.33 -3.66 -3.84
N CYS A 73 2.81 -4.42 -4.83
CA CYS A 73 3.16 -5.83 -4.69
C CYS A 73 4.60 -6.04 -5.18
N ASN A 74 5.42 -6.59 -4.33
CA ASN A 74 6.85 -6.77 -4.54
C ASN A 74 7.18 -7.82 -5.62
N HIS A 75 8.39 -7.77 -6.11
CA HIS A 75 8.98 -8.78 -6.99
C HIS A 75 10.42 -9.06 -6.56
N SER A 76 10.88 -10.30 -6.72
CA SER A 76 12.25 -10.72 -6.43
C SER A 76 12.69 -11.79 -7.43
N GLU A 77 13.98 -11.81 -7.78
CA GLU A 77 14.58 -12.91 -8.53
C GLU A 77 14.57 -14.23 -7.73
N ASN A 78 14.53 -14.14 -6.40
CA ASN A 78 14.35 -15.31 -5.54
C ASN A 78 12.85 -15.67 -5.44
N PRO A 79 12.39 -16.78 -6.03
CA PRO A 79 10.99 -17.19 -6.02
C PRO A 79 10.49 -17.60 -4.62
N ASN A 80 11.39 -17.82 -3.67
CA ASN A 80 11.06 -18.12 -2.27
C ASN A 80 10.90 -16.86 -1.41
N ALA A 81 11.17 -15.66 -1.96
CA ALA A 81 10.92 -14.42 -1.25
C ALA A 81 9.41 -14.26 -0.98
N LYS A 82 9.05 -13.98 0.28
CA LYS A 82 7.66 -13.84 0.71
C LYS A 82 7.52 -12.95 1.94
N GLY A 83 6.34 -12.41 2.14
CA GLY A 83 5.95 -11.61 3.29
C GLY A 83 5.79 -10.13 2.97
N ILE A 84 5.14 -9.43 3.88
CA ILE A 84 4.83 -8.01 3.78
C ILE A 84 6.02 -7.14 4.22
N GLU A 85 6.26 -6.07 3.49
CA GLU A 85 7.21 -5.01 3.83
C GLU A 85 6.49 -3.66 3.82
N VAL A 86 6.85 -2.76 4.73
CA VAL A 86 6.38 -1.37 4.63
C VAL A 86 7.59 -0.44 4.64
N TYR A 87 7.65 0.42 3.63
CA TYR A 87 8.76 1.33 3.43
C TYR A 87 8.40 2.75 3.86
N VAL A 88 9.37 3.42 4.45
CA VAL A 88 9.39 4.86 4.69
C VAL A 88 10.57 5.51 3.97
N SER A 89 10.58 6.84 3.84
CA SER A 89 11.70 7.54 3.22
C SER A 89 13.00 7.33 4.01
N ASP A 90 14.10 7.09 3.31
CA ASP A 90 15.46 7.08 3.89
C ASP A 90 15.97 8.50 4.23
N ARG A 91 15.27 9.54 3.78
CA ARG A 91 15.57 10.93 4.10
C ARG A 91 14.84 11.32 5.39
N LYS A 92 15.63 11.66 6.41
CA LYS A 92 15.09 12.19 7.66
C LYS A 92 14.41 13.55 7.42
N GLY A 93 13.26 13.74 8.05
CA GLY A 93 12.45 14.95 7.98
C GLY A 93 11.47 15.02 9.14
N GLU A 94 10.66 16.05 9.16
CA GLU A 94 9.68 16.34 10.20
C GLU A 94 8.72 15.16 10.45
N HIS A 95 8.23 14.52 9.40
CA HIS A 95 7.25 13.43 9.46
C HIS A 95 7.86 12.01 9.49
N THR A 96 9.16 11.88 9.78
CA THR A 96 9.82 10.56 9.79
C THR A 96 9.25 9.66 10.87
N ASN A 97 9.06 10.15 12.09
CA ASN A 97 8.58 9.35 13.21
C ASN A 97 7.14 8.90 13.01
N GLU A 98 6.26 9.78 12.54
CA GLU A 98 4.88 9.46 12.22
C GLU A 98 4.80 8.44 11.06
N SER A 99 5.64 8.57 10.04
CA SER A 99 5.74 7.61 8.93
C SER A 99 6.16 6.23 9.44
N VAL A 100 7.16 6.16 10.34
CA VAL A 100 7.61 4.89 10.93
C VAL A 100 6.51 4.25 11.79
N LEU A 101 5.80 5.04 12.59
CA LEU A 101 4.69 4.55 13.41
C LEU A 101 3.55 4.03 12.53
N LEU A 102 3.16 4.78 11.49
CA LEU A 102 2.15 4.37 10.52
C LEU A 102 2.56 3.05 9.84
N ALA A 103 3.81 2.97 9.36
CA ALA A 103 4.35 1.76 8.73
C ALA A 103 4.33 0.55 9.67
N TYR A 104 4.72 0.75 10.94
CA TYR A 104 4.69 -0.30 11.96
C TYR A 104 3.27 -0.81 12.23
N ASN A 105 2.30 0.09 12.35
CA ASN A 105 0.90 -0.27 12.60
C ASN A 105 0.31 -1.08 11.44
N ILE A 106 0.55 -0.66 10.19
CA ILE A 106 0.13 -1.40 9.00
C ILE A 106 0.80 -2.78 8.97
N GLN A 107 2.11 -2.84 9.20
CA GLN A 107 2.87 -4.08 9.21
C GLN A 107 2.34 -5.07 10.25
N LYS A 108 2.14 -4.59 11.48
CA LYS A 108 1.63 -5.38 12.60
C LYS A 108 0.21 -5.87 12.38
N ALA A 109 -0.67 -5.03 11.84
CA ALA A 109 -2.05 -5.39 11.53
C ALA A 109 -2.10 -6.54 10.52
N ASN A 110 -1.35 -6.45 9.42
CA ASN A 110 -1.33 -7.49 8.39
C ASN A 110 -0.70 -8.80 8.90
N GLN A 111 0.33 -8.72 9.73
CA GLN A 111 0.90 -9.90 10.39
C GLN A 111 -0.12 -10.57 11.32
N LYS A 112 -0.79 -9.79 12.19
CA LYS A 112 -1.71 -10.30 13.20
C LYS A 112 -3.01 -10.82 12.60
N ASN A 113 -3.60 -10.06 11.66
CA ASN A 113 -4.94 -10.35 11.15
C ASN A 113 -4.94 -11.36 10.00
N LEU A 114 -3.85 -11.41 9.21
CA LEU A 114 -3.78 -12.20 7.98
C LEU A 114 -2.68 -13.27 8.01
N GLY A 115 -1.87 -13.33 9.06
CA GLY A 115 -0.80 -14.32 9.18
C GLY A 115 0.36 -14.11 8.22
N PHE A 116 0.49 -12.95 7.58
CA PHE A 116 1.62 -12.67 6.70
C PHE A 116 2.94 -12.70 7.47
N LYS A 117 3.98 -13.23 6.82
CA LYS A 117 5.34 -13.11 7.33
C LYS A 117 5.73 -11.64 7.35
N SER A 118 5.99 -11.09 8.53
CA SER A 118 6.51 -9.74 8.65
C SER A 118 7.97 -9.68 8.21
N ARG A 119 8.32 -8.74 7.33
CA ARG A 119 9.69 -8.42 6.94
C ARG A 119 10.13 -7.06 7.49
N GLY A 120 9.27 -6.44 8.30
CA GLY A 120 9.54 -5.23 9.04
C GLY A 120 9.34 -3.93 8.25
N VAL A 121 9.56 -2.83 8.96
CA VAL A 121 9.62 -1.49 8.37
C VAL A 121 11.02 -1.26 7.81
N LYS A 122 11.10 -0.72 6.60
CA LYS A 122 12.34 -0.49 5.88
C LYS A 122 12.45 0.97 5.40
N PHE A 123 13.66 1.38 5.11
CA PHE A 123 13.95 2.71 4.58
C PHE A 123 14.40 2.59 3.13
N ALA A 124 13.83 3.44 2.24
CA ALA A 124 14.19 3.44 0.83
C ALA A 124 13.99 4.81 0.18
N ASN A 125 14.77 5.06 -0.89
CA ASN A 125 14.71 6.30 -1.66
C ASN A 125 13.67 6.22 -2.78
N PHE A 126 12.44 5.83 -2.48
CA PHE A 126 11.35 5.87 -3.45
C PHE A 126 10.89 7.31 -3.68
N GLN A 127 10.63 7.68 -4.95
CA GLN A 127 10.26 9.05 -5.30
C GLN A 127 9.01 9.51 -4.54
N VAL A 128 7.95 8.72 -4.51
CA VAL A 128 6.69 9.08 -3.82
C VAL A 128 6.87 9.27 -2.32
N LEU A 129 7.79 8.52 -1.68
CA LEU A 129 8.12 8.68 -0.28
C LEU A 129 8.98 9.91 -0.03
N ARG A 130 10.01 10.13 -0.88
CA ARG A 130 10.92 11.28 -0.79
C ARG A 130 10.19 12.61 -0.97
N GLU A 131 9.18 12.63 -1.85
CA GLU A 131 8.37 13.83 -2.10
C GLU A 131 7.24 13.98 -1.09
N GLY A 132 6.55 12.89 -0.74
CA GLY A 132 5.43 12.88 0.20
C GLY A 132 5.86 13.21 1.62
N SER A 133 6.92 12.56 2.13
CA SER A 133 7.38 12.70 3.51
C SER A 133 7.92 14.09 3.89
N ARG A 134 8.10 14.96 2.91
CA ARG A 134 8.42 16.38 3.18
C ARG A 134 7.22 17.18 3.69
N GLN A 135 6.01 16.66 3.58
CA GLN A 135 4.78 17.40 3.82
C GLN A 135 3.85 16.69 4.78
N ILE A 136 3.79 15.36 4.72
CA ILE A 136 2.87 14.52 5.48
C ILE A 136 3.51 13.16 5.76
N PRO A 137 3.07 12.43 6.80
CA PRO A 137 3.46 11.05 7.02
C PRO A 137 3.17 10.20 5.78
N SER A 138 4.18 9.48 5.29
CA SER A 138 4.11 8.79 4.00
C SER A 138 4.73 7.39 4.08
N VAL A 139 4.00 6.39 3.58
CA VAL A 139 4.42 4.99 3.55
C VAL A 139 4.17 4.34 2.20
N LEU A 140 4.94 3.29 1.89
CA LEU A 140 4.72 2.41 0.75
C LEU A 140 4.60 0.97 1.28
N VAL A 141 3.47 0.35 0.98
CA VAL A 141 3.12 -0.98 1.46
C VAL A 141 3.32 -1.99 0.33
N GLU A 142 4.19 -2.97 0.56
CA GLU A 142 4.39 -4.14 -0.30
C GLU A 142 3.64 -5.33 0.31
N PHE A 143 2.52 -5.71 -0.28
CA PHE A 143 1.64 -6.76 0.27
C PHE A 143 2.20 -8.18 0.20
N GLY A 144 3.31 -8.38 -0.48
CA GLY A 144 3.97 -9.65 -0.71
C GLY A 144 4.60 -9.69 -2.09
N PHE A 145 5.14 -10.83 -2.49
CA PHE A 145 5.92 -11.00 -3.71
C PHE A 145 5.12 -11.71 -4.80
N LEU A 146 4.82 -11.04 -5.89
CA LEU A 146 4.16 -11.66 -7.05
C LEU A 146 5.05 -12.69 -7.78
N SER A 147 6.37 -12.64 -7.57
CA SER A 147 7.32 -13.68 -8.00
C SER A 147 7.20 -14.99 -7.21
N ASN A 148 6.55 -14.98 -6.04
CA ASN A 148 6.24 -16.17 -5.26
C ASN A 148 4.88 -16.73 -5.66
N SER A 149 4.82 -17.99 -6.11
CA SER A 149 3.60 -18.60 -6.65
C SER A 149 2.45 -18.67 -5.63
N VAL A 150 2.77 -18.90 -4.36
CA VAL A 150 1.75 -18.98 -3.29
C VAL A 150 1.17 -17.59 -3.01
N GLU A 151 2.01 -16.56 -2.92
CA GLU A 151 1.54 -15.19 -2.70
C GLU A 151 0.83 -14.62 -3.93
N ALA A 152 1.29 -14.93 -5.15
CA ALA A 152 0.61 -14.55 -6.38
C ALA A 152 -0.79 -15.17 -6.48
N MET A 153 -0.96 -16.44 -6.12
CA MET A 153 -2.28 -17.08 -6.03
C MET A 153 -3.15 -16.42 -4.95
N HIS A 154 -2.58 -16.18 -3.76
CA HIS A 154 -3.30 -15.51 -2.67
C HIS A 154 -3.84 -14.13 -3.09
N MET A 155 -3.02 -13.33 -3.79
CA MET A 155 -3.41 -12.00 -4.28
C MET A 155 -4.35 -12.04 -5.50
N GLY A 156 -4.55 -13.19 -6.12
CA GLY A 156 -5.55 -13.42 -7.16
C GLY A 156 -6.98 -13.56 -6.61
N GLU A 157 -7.12 -13.96 -5.35
CA GLU A 157 -8.39 -14.28 -4.74
C GLU A 157 -9.11 -13.03 -4.18
N GLU A 158 -10.35 -12.80 -4.58
CA GLU A 158 -11.16 -11.64 -4.16
C GLU A 158 -11.32 -11.54 -2.63
N GLY A 159 -11.47 -12.68 -1.95
CA GLY A 159 -11.58 -12.74 -0.49
C GLY A 159 -10.32 -12.20 0.20
N ASN A 160 -9.15 -12.55 -0.32
CA ASN A 160 -7.86 -12.12 0.22
C ASN A 160 -7.60 -10.63 -0.06
N ILE A 161 -8.00 -10.12 -1.24
CA ILE A 161 -7.94 -8.69 -1.55
C ILE A 161 -8.78 -7.88 -0.55
N ARG A 162 -10.00 -8.36 -0.25
CA ARG A 162 -10.87 -7.75 0.76
C ARG A 162 -10.25 -7.77 2.15
N ALA A 163 -9.62 -8.88 2.53
CA ALA A 163 -8.96 -9.01 3.82
C ALA A 163 -7.76 -8.05 3.94
N LEU A 164 -6.94 -7.90 2.89
CA LEU A 164 -5.86 -6.92 2.82
C LEU A 164 -6.38 -5.49 3.00
N ALA A 165 -7.42 -5.12 2.25
CA ALA A 165 -8.04 -3.81 2.33
C ALA A 165 -8.57 -3.50 3.74
N LEU A 166 -9.27 -4.46 4.35
CA LEU A 166 -9.82 -4.32 5.69
C LEU A 166 -8.70 -4.19 6.74
N SER A 167 -7.64 -4.99 6.64
CA SER A 167 -6.51 -4.96 7.58
C SER A 167 -5.79 -3.61 7.55
N VAL A 168 -5.51 -3.05 6.36
CA VAL A 168 -4.92 -1.72 6.24
C VAL A 168 -5.86 -0.67 6.80
N LEU A 169 -7.14 -0.68 6.43
CA LEU A 169 -8.12 0.31 6.88
C LEU A 169 -8.27 0.31 8.41
N GLN A 170 -8.37 -0.87 9.03
CA GLN A 170 -8.43 -1.00 10.49
C GLN A 170 -7.18 -0.43 11.17
N SER A 171 -5.99 -0.63 10.58
CA SER A 171 -4.76 -0.08 11.14
C SER A 171 -4.72 1.44 11.14
N LEU A 172 -5.44 2.09 10.23
CA LEU A 172 -5.56 3.55 10.17
C LEU A 172 -6.58 4.10 11.18
N ILE A 173 -7.72 3.42 11.33
CA ILE A 173 -8.82 3.87 12.19
C ILE A 173 -8.48 3.64 13.67
N LEU A 174 -7.89 2.48 14.00
CA LEU A 174 -7.61 2.07 15.38
C LEU A 174 -6.28 2.64 15.93
N SER A 175 -5.53 3.35 15.11
CA SER A 175 -4.25 3.98 15.51
C SER A 175 -4.41 5.47 15.86
N LYS A 176 -5.63 5.97 15.90
CA LYS A 176 -5.96 7.34 16.33
C LYS A 176 -5.94 7.49 17.85
#